data_e589c77bd38a7cd4ec7a0b886bee7344
#
_entry.id   e589c77bd38a7cd4ec7a0b886bee7344
#
_cell.length_a   1.000
_cell.length_b   1.000
_cell.length_c   1.000
_cell.angle_alpha   90.00
_cell.angle_beta   90.00
_cell.angle_gamma   90.00
#
_symmetry.space_group_name_H-M   'P 1'
#
loop_
_entity.id
_entity.type
_entity.pdbx_description
1 polymer ?
#
loop_
_entity_poly.entity_id
_entity_poly.type
_entity_poly.pdbx_seq_one_letter_code
_entity_poly.pdbx_strand_id
1 'polypeptide(L)'
;GGVRNEPAKMARLFDLPELVFPLYVLCLGYPESVPVQRPRFETRFIHAVDRYPALPDPDALAAYDNEVREYFLKHTSDPNEFGWIARGQHAISSKPRYAVGEYLKEAGFLTKTEPSV
;
A
#
# COMPACT_ATOMS: atom_id res chain seq x y z
N GLY A 1 -2.36 6.18 0.89
CA GLY A 1 -2.59 5.21 -0.20
C GLY A 1 -3.99 5.23 -0.77
N GLY A 2 -4.99 5.83 -0.10
CA GLY A 2 -6.38 5.91 -0.56
C GLY A 2 -6.58 6.65 -1.89
N VAL A 3 -5.67 7.55 -2.23
CA VAL A 3 -5.68 8.29 -3.51
C VAL A 3 -5.68 7.37 -4.73
N ARG A 4 -5.15 6.15 -4.60
CA ARG A 4 -5.14 5.15 -5.67
C ARG A 4 -6.49 4.49 -5.93
N ASN A 5 -7.49 4.71 -5.11
CA ASN A 5 -8.82 4.14 -5.32
C ASN A 5 -9.57 4.86 -6.47
N GLU A 6 -9.30 6.16 -6.65
CA GLU A 6 -9.88 6.99 -7.70
C GLU A 6 -8.79 7.85 -8.39
N PRO A 7 -7.83 7.22 -9.09
CA PRO A 7 -6.66 7.94 -9.62
C PRO A 7 -7.03 9.02 -10.63
N ALA A 8 -8.02 8.80 -11.48
CA ALA A 8 -8.50 9.78 -12.45
C ALA A 8 -9.07 11.05 -11.78
N LYS A 9 -9.77 10.88 -10.64
CA LYS A 9 -10.27 12.01 -9.85
C LYS A 9 -9.13 12.80 -9.23
N MET A 10 -8.11 12.11 -8.71
CA MET A 10 -6.92 12.76 -8.15
C MET A 10 -6.12 13.48 -9.23
N ALA A 11 -5.99 12.88 -10.42
CA ALA A 11 -5.32 13.53 -11.55
C ALA A 11 -5.99 14.83 -11.95
N ARG A 12 -7.31 14.86 -12.04
CA ARG A 12 -8.06 16.09 -12.30
C ARG A 12 -7.93 17.13 -11.19
N LEU A 13 -7.95 16.69 -9.93
CA LEU A 13 -7.85 17.60 -8.78
C LEU A 13 -6.50 18.32 -8.70
N PHE A 14 -5.42 17.62 -9.08
CA PHE A 14 -4.06 18.13 -9.04
C PHE A 14 -3.51 18.54 -10.42
N ASP A 15 -4.36 18.52 -11.46
CA ASP A 15 -3.97 18.83 -12.83
C ASP A 15 -2.73 18.08 -13.30
N LEU A 16 -2.73 16.75 -13.06
CA LEU A 16 -1.60 15.89 -13.39
C LEU A 16 -1.50 15.68 -14.92
N PRO A 17 -0.31 15.83 -15.49
CA PRO A 17 -0.09 15.58 -16.90
C PRO A 17 -0.12 14.08 -17.24
N GLU A 18 -0.07 13.76 -18.54
CA GLU A 18 0.13 12.39 -19.01
C GLU A 18 1.37 11.75 -18.40
N LEU A 19 1.36 10.43 -18.29
CA LEU A 19 2.44 9.62 -17.70
C LEU A 19 2.77 9.95 -16.23
N VAL A 20 1.83 10.57 -15.51
CA VAL A 20 1.94 10.80 -14.06
C VAL A 20 0.84 10.05 -13.33
N PHE A 21 1.24 9.23 -12.36
CA PHE A 21 0.33 8.44 -11.54
C PHE A 21 0.35 8.91 -10.06
N PRO A 22 -0.81 9.21 -9.46
CA PRO A 22 -0.89 9.60 -8.05
C PRO A 22 -0.71 8.39 -7.13
N LEU A 23 0.51 8.16 -6.66
CA LEU A 23 0.86 6.97 -5.88
C LEU A 23 0.43 7.07 -4.42
N TYR A 24 0.75 8.16 -3.77
CA TYR A 24 0.34 8.48 -2.39
C TYR A 24 0.41 9.99 -2.13
N VAL A 25 -0.22 10.42 -1.05
CA VAL A 25 -0.14 11.80 -0.55
C VAL A 25 0.47 11.75 0.85
N LEU A 26 1.45 12.62 1.08
CA LEU A 26 2.06 12.85 2.38
C LEU A 26 1.47 14.13 2.98
N CYS A 27 0.78 13.98 4.12
CA CYS A 27 0.26 15.11 4.88
C CYS A 27 1.29 15.51 5.95
N LEU A 28 1.64 16.79 5.98
CA LEU A 28 2.55 17.37 6.96
C LEU A 28 1.82 18.43 7.78
N GLY A 29 2.04 18.46 9.08
CA GLY A 29 1.39 19.43 9.97
C GLY A 29 1.65 19.12 11.43
N TYR A 30 1.03 19.91 12.30
CA TYR A 30 1.04 19.67 13.74
C TYR A 30 -0.13 18.77 14.12
N PRO A 31 0.12 17.58 14.70
CA PRO A 31 -0.97 16.68 15.08
C PRO A 31 -1.71 17.20 16.31
N GLU A 32 -3.01 16.99 16.36
CA GLU A 32 -3.83 17.27 17.54
C GLU A 32 -3.49 16.32 18.69
N SER A 33 -3.14 15.09 18.36
CA SER A 33 -2.68 14.08 19.32
C SER A 33 -1.58 13.22 18.71
N VAL A 34 -0.68 12.72 19.55
CA VAL A 34 0.38 11.80 19.12
C VAL A 34 -0.18 10.37 19.14
N PRO A 35 -0.37 9.72 18.00
CA PRO A 35 -0.88 8.35 17.98
C PRO A 35 0.15 7.36 18.51
N VAL A 36 -0.34 6.23 19.03
CA VAL A 36 0.54 5.11 19.39
C VAL A 36 1.24 4.59 18.13
N GLN A 37 2.54 4.35 18.25
CA GLN A 37 3.34 3.85 17.14
C GLN A 37 2.86 2.45 16.74
N ARG A 38 2.56 2.28 15.46
CA ARG A 38 2.22 0.98 14.90
C ARG A 38 3.47 0.12 14.72
N PRO A 39 3.36 -1.20 14.88
CA PRO A 39 4.42 -2.12 14.47
C PRO A 39 4.88 -1.86 13.03
N ARG A 40 6.16 -2.01 12.78
CA ARG A 40 6.77 -1.89 11.47
C ARG A 40 7.59 -3.14 11.15
N PHE A 41 7.57 -3.53 9.91
CA PHE A 41 8.45 -4.59 9.41
C PHE A 41 9.91 -4.20 9.66
N GLU A 42 10.75 -5.17 9.96
CA GLU A 42 12.18 -4.92 10.10
C GLU A 42 12.75 -4.37 8.79
N THR A 43 13.62 -3.36 8.90
CA THR A 43 14.18 -2.67 7.74
C THR A 43 14.87 -3.61 6.76
N ARG A 44 15.53 -4.66 7.25
CA ARG A 44 16.22 -5.67 6.42
C ARG A 44 15.33 -6.38 5.41
N PHE A 45 14.00 -6.43 5.64
CA PHE A 45 13.04 -7.07 4.73
C PHE A 45 12.43 -6.12 3.70
N ILE A 46 12.58 -4.81 3.91
CA ILE A 46 11.95 -3.79 3.06
C ILE A 46 12.95 -2.87 2.39
N HIS A 47 14.21 -2.94 2.76
CA HIS A 47 15.28 -2.12 2.20
C HIS A 47 16.53 -2.97 1.94
N ALA A 48 17.12 -2.80 0.76
CA ALA A 48 18.40 -3.35 0.40
C ALA A 48 19.13 -2.39 -0.55
N VAL A 49 20.47 -2.51 -0.62
CA VAL A 49 21.32 -1.74 -1.53
C VAL A 49 21.74 -2.66 -2.66
N ASP A 50 21.61 -2.18 -3.90
CA ASP A 50 22.03 -2.85 -5.14
C ASP A 50 21.41 -4.23 -5.43
N ARG A 51 20.43 -4.66 -4.63
CA ARG A 51 19.72 -5.93 -4.85
C ARG A 51 18.32 -5.87 -4.21
N TYR A 52 17.45 -6.80 -4.62
CA TYR A 52 16.16 -6.96 -3.98
C TYR A 52 16.32 -7.53 -2.56
N PRO A 53 15.55 -7.06 -1.56
CA PRO A 53 15.61 -7.62 -0.20
C PRO A 53 15.25 -9.10 -0.19
N ALA A 54 15.86 -9.86 0.71
CA ALA A 54 15.44 -11.22 0.97
C ALA A 54 14.01 -11.22 1.55
N LEU A 55 13.23 -12.23 1.17
CA LEU A 55 11.93 -12.45 1.79
C LEU A 55 12.12 -12.77 3.29
N PRO A 56 11.21 -12.32 4.16
CA PRO A 56 11.25 -12.69 5.57
C PRO A 56 11.11 -14.21 5.71
N ASP A 57 11.88 -14.78 6.63
CA ASP A 57 11.70 -16.17 7.02
C ASP A 57 10.33 -16.37 7.73
N PRO A 58 9.79 -17.61 7.76
CA PRO A 58 8.48 -17.88 8.35
C PRO A 58 8.33 -17.44 9.79
N ASP A 59 9.37 -17.55 10.60
CA ASP A 59 9.34 -17.18 12.02
C ASP A 59 9.27 -15.67 12.20
N ALA A 60 10.07 -14.91 11.44
CA ALA A 60 10.01 -13.45 11.45
C ALA A 60 8.66 -12.92 10.94
N LEU A 61 8.08 -13.58 9.93
CA LEU A 61 6.76 -13.23 9.42
C LEU A 61 5.67 -13.52 10.47
N ALA A 62 5.71 -14.66 11.15
CA ALA A 62 4.77 -15.03 12.19
C ALA A 62 4.87 -14.09 13.40
N ALA A 63 6.08 -13.72 13.81
CA ALA A 63 6.30 -12.76 14.89
C ALA A 63 5.69 -11.39 14.58
N TYR A 64 5.93 -10.87 13.39
CA TYR A 64 5.35 -9.60 12.94
C TYR A 64 3.81 -9.67 12.82
N ASP A 65 3.27 -10.76 12.29
CA ASP A 65 1.83 -10.98 12.19
C ASP A 65 1.16 -10.92 13.57
N ASN A 66 1.76 -11.58 14.56
CA ASN A 66 1.27 -11.58 15.94
C ASN A 66 1.38 -10.19 16.59
N GLU A 67 2.49 -9.50 16.41
CA GLU A 67 2.68 -8.13 16.93
C GLU A 67 1.62 -7.16 16.38
N VAL A 68 1.33 -7.26 15.09
CA VAL A 68 0.27 -6.46 14.44
C VAL A 68 -1.10 -6.82 15.01
N ARG A 69 -1.39 -8.10 15.22
CA ARG A 69 -2.64 -8.55 15.83
C ARG A 69 -2.82 -7.98 17.21
N GLU A 70 -1.82 -8.10 18.08
CA GLU A 70 -1.84 -7.57 19.44
C GLU A 70 -2.03 -6.04 19.48
N TYR A 71 -1.35 -5.33 18.59
CA TYR A 71 -1.54 -3.89 18.43
C TYR A 71 -3.00 -3.52 18.15
N PHE A 72 -3.65 -4.20 17.21
CA PHE A 72 -5.03 -3.90 16.85
C PHE A 72 -6.02 -4.29 17.96
N LEU A 73 -5.83 -5.41 18.61
CA LEU A 73 -6.63 -5.83 19.78
C LEU A 73 -6.58 -4.79 20.91
N LYS A 74 -5.40 -4.23 21.15
CA LYS A 74 -5.18 -3.28 22.24
C LYS A 74 -5.64 -1.85 21.92
N HIS A 75 -5.54 -1.42 20.67
CA HIS A 75 -5.68 -0.01 20.31
C HIS A 75 -6.85 0.30 19.36
N THR A 76 -7.62 -0.68 18.98
CA THR A 76 -8.79 -0.48 18.10
C THR A 76 -9.97 -1.30 18.56
N SER A 77 -11.17 -0.88 18.17
CA SER A 77 -12.42 -1.66 18.38
C SER A 77 -12.70 -2.57 17.18
N ASP A 78 -11.67 -2.99 16.44
CA ASP A 78 -11.84 -3.86 15.28
C ASP A 78 -12.26 -5.26 15.76
N PRO A 79 -13.44 -5.75 15.38
CA PRO A 79 -13.93 -7.07 15.77
C PRO A 79 -13.13 -8.23 15.13
N ASN A 80 -12.34 -7.92 14.11
CA ASN A 80 -11.51 -8.92 13.44
C ASN A 80 -10.15 -9.00 14.13
N GLU A 81 -9.88 -10.10 14.79
CA GLU A 81 -8.59 -10.41 15.41
C GLU A 81 -7.50 -10.77 14.38
N PHE A 82 -7.46 -10.04 13.27
CA PHE A 82 -6.54 -10.31 12.16
C PHE A 82 -5.16 -9.71 12.41
N GLY A 83 -4.13 -10.52 12.22
CA GLY A 83 -2.76 -10.08 12.06
C GLY A 83 -2.51 -9.42 10.70
N TRP A 84 -1.27 -9.18 10.37
CA TRP A 84 -0.86 -8.51 9.13
C TRP A 84 -1.21 -9.34 7.88
N ILE A 85 -0.99 -10.65 7.92
CA ILE A 85 -1.23 -11.58 6.79
C ILE A 85 -2.70 -11.58 6.41
N ALA A 86 -3.58 -11.85 7.36
CA ALA A 86 -5.02 -11.91 7.09
C ALA A 86 -5.60 -10.57 6.64
N ARG A 87 -5.13 -9.44 7.19
CA ARG A 87 -5.48 -8.09 6.71
C ARG A 87 -5.03 -7.84 5.28
N GLY A 88 -3.82 -8.27 4.93
CA GLY A 88 -3.31 -8.18 3.57
C GLY A 88 -4.13 -8.99 2.57
N GLN A 89 -4.41 -10.24 2.89
CA GLN A 89 -5.25 -11.14 2.07
C GLN A 89 -6.66 -10.54 1.87
N HIS A 90 -7.29 -10.07 2.95
CA HIS A 90 -8.59 -9.43 2.87
C HIS A 90 -8.56 -8.15 2.01
N ALA A 91 -7.55 -7.32 2.15
CA ALA A 91 -7.42 -6.08 1.38
C ALA A 91 -7.25 -6.34 -0.13
N ILE A 92 -6.54 -7.40 -0.50
CA ILE A 92 -6.32 -7.78 -1.90
C ILE A 92 -7.60 -8.40 -2.50
N SER A 93 -8.26 -9.29 -1.77
CA SER A 93 -9.42 -10.03 -2.28
C SER A 93 -10.72 -9.21 -2.30
N SER A 94 -10.92 -8.34 -1.30
CA SER A 94 -12.19 -7.62 -1.13
C SER A 94 -12.29 -6.28 -1.87
N LYS A 95 -11.16 -5.70 -2.26
CA LYS A 95 -11.10 -4.36 -2.88
C LYS A 95 -10.19 -4.32 -4.12
N PRO A 96 -10.55 -5.01 -5.20
CA PRO A 96 -9.79 -4.91 -6.44
C PRO A 96 -9.85 -3.47 -6.96
N ARG A 97 -8.69 -2.96 -7.37
CA ARG A 97 -8.56 -1.58 -7.86
C ARG A 97 -8.62 -1.52 -9.38
N TYR A 98 -9.76 -1.86 -9.97
CA TYR A 98 -9.94 -1.81 -11.43
C TYR A 98 -9.66 -0.43 -12.03
N ALA A 99 -10.06 0.63 -11.33
CA ALA A 99 -9.83 2.01 -11.76
C ALA A 99 -8.34 2.37 -11.95
N VAL A 100 -7.42 1.66 -11.31
CA VAL A 100 -5.98 1.85 -11.54
C VAL A 100 -5.58 1.41 -12.93
N GLY A 101 -6.03 0.23 -13.38
CA GLY A 101 -5.72 -0.28 -14.71
C GLY A 101 -6.30 0.58 -15.82
N GLU A 102 -7.53 1.08 -15.64
CA GLU A 102 -8.18 2.00 -16.57
C GLU A 102 -7.40 3.32 -16.67
N TYR A 103 -7.09 3.92 -15.54
CA TYR A 103 -6.31 5.16 -15.51
C TYR A 103 -4.93 5.01 -16.16
N LEU A 104 -4.20 3.91 -15.92
CA LEU A 104 -2.88 3.69 -16.52
C LEU A 104 -2.94 3.60 -18.04
N LYS A 105 -4.04 3.05 -18.60
CA LYS A 105 -4.27 3.04 -20.06
C LYS A 105 -4.53 4.46 -20.59
N GLU A 106 -5.44 5.19 -19.95
CA GLU A 106 -5.83 6.56 -20.35
C GLU A 106 -4.66 7.54 -20.22
N ALA A 107 -3.83 7.40 -19.18
CA ALA A 107 -2.66 8.24 -18.94
C ALA A 107 -1.42 7.85 -19.78
N GLY A 108 -1.52 6.88 -20.69
CA GLY A 108 -0.47 6.53 -21.63
C GLY A 108 0.60 5.56 -21.13
N PHE A 109 0.46 5.00 -19.91
CA PHE A 109 1.44 4.05 -19.37
C PHE A 109 1.41 2.68 -20.05
N LEU A 110 0.24 2.24 -20.51
CA LEU A 110 0.02 0.95 -21.14
C LEU A 110 -0.22 1.14 -22.65
N THR A 111 0.76 1.65 -23.35
CA THR A 111 0.75 1.60 -24.80
C THR A 111 0.96 0.16 -25.24
N LYS A 112 0.05 -0.39 -26.06
CA LYS A 112 0.33 -1.62 -26.79
C LYS A 112 1.50 -1.36 -27.73
N THR A 113 2.71 -1.71 -27.33
CA THR A 113 3.74 -2.03 -28.29
C THR A 113 3.33 -3.34 -28.93
N GLU A 114 2.75 -3.29 -30.13
CA GLU A 114 2.71 -4.48 -30.96
C GLU A 114 4.15 -4.96 -31.12
N PRO A 115 4.45 -6.25 -30.90
CA PRO A 115 5.78 -6.75 -31.19
C PRO A 115 6.04 -6.46 -32.67
N SER A 116 7.09 -5.69 -32.94
CA SER A 116 7.57 -5.51 -34.29
C SER A 116 7.93 -6.89 -34.83
N VAL A 117 7.18 -7.35 -35.81
CA VAL A 117 7.45 -8.57 -36.57
C VAL A 117 8.71 -8.39 -37.37
#